data_0b932ab7a11a6d4fb57e4ab5209b97f4
#
_entry.id   0b932ab7a11a6d4fb57e4ab5209b97f4
#
_cell.length_a   1.000
_cell.length_b   1.000
_cell.length_c   1.000
_cell.angle_alpha   90.00
_cell.angle_beta   90.00
_cell.angle_gamma   90.00
#
_symmetry.space_group_name_H-M   'P 1'
#
loop_
_entity.id
_entity.type
_entity.pdbx_description
1 polymer ?
#
loop_
_entity_poly.entity_id
_entity_poly.type
_entity_poly.pdbx_seq_one_letter_code
_entity_poly.pdbx_strand_id
1 'polypeptide(L)'
;MNILVINAGSSSLKYQLMNPDTGDVTAKGLCERIGLDGRLTHKVPASGKKYEKDIPMPTHKEAIEAVMSILVDPEYGVIKSVDEIDAVGHRVLHGGDKFVESCIIDEACKQAIRDCIPLGPLHNPANLMGIEACEKAMPGKPQVAVFDTAFHMTMPPKAYRYAIPTKYYTEDHLRRYGFHGTSHRFVSKRCIELMGGVENAHRVIVCHLGNGSSLSAVKDGKCQDTSMGLSPLAGVPMGTRAGDIDTCVAQFIMNKYNMSADDCLTMLNKKSGVLALSDGISSDFRDLDAAAEKGNEAAQLALDKFAYEVRKYIGAYAAALGGVDCIVFTAGVGENSGSMRASICDGLEYLGVKLDAEKNKLRGEEVIISTPDSKVTVWVIPTNEELMIAQDTAALTK
;
A
#
# COMPACT_ATOMS: atom_id res chain seq x y z
N MET A 1 23.12 -10.74 -1.51
CA MET A 1 23.02 -9.36 -2.07
C MET A 1 22.52 -8.41 -0.99
N ASN A 2 23.03 -7.18 -0.99
CA ASN A 2 22.55 -6.10 -0.14
C ASN A 2 21.73 -5.14 -1.00
N ILE A 3 20.42 -5.16 -0.86
CA ILE A 3 19.51 -4.29 -1.62
C ILE A 3 19.07 -3.14 -0.73
N LEU A 4 19.26 -1.92 -1.21
CA LEU A 4 18.72 -0.72 -0.58
C LEU A 4 17.33 -0.44 -1.15
N VAL A 5 16.31 -0.58 -0.33
CA VAL A 5 14.91 -0.27 -0.71
C VAL A 5 14.59 1.15 -0.28
N ILE A 6 14.08 1.96 -1.21
CA ILE A 6 13.71 3.36 -1.02
C ILE A 6 12.23 3.57 -1.31
N ASN A 7 11.57 4.28 -0.41
CA ASN A 7 10.21 4.76 -0.57
C ASN A 7 10.19 6.27 -0.28
N ALA A 8 10.28 7.08 -1.35
CA ALA A 8 10.30 8.53 -1.29
C ALA A 8 8.89 9.12 -1.38
N GLY A 9 8.45 9.79 -0.31
CA GLY A 9 7.25 10.60 -0.26
C GLY A 9 7.56 12.09 -0.39
N SER A 10 6.53 12.96 -0.45
CA SER A 10 6.70 14.40 -0.66
C SER A 10 7.57 15.10 0.41
N SER A 11 7.50 14.66 1.66
CA SER A 11 8.24 15.24 2.80
C SER A 11 8.93 14.18 3.66
N SER A 12 9.04 12.95 3.17
CA SER A 12 9.65 11.85 3.90
C SER A 12 10.31 10.86 2.95
N LEU A 13 11.28 10.11 3.48
CA LEU A 13 11.94 9.02 2.76
C LEU A 13 12.17 7.88 3.74
N LYS A 14 11.55 6.73 3.49
CA LYS A 14 11.80 5.48 4.21
C LYS A 14 12.83 4.66 3.46
N TYR A 15 13.69 3.96 4.20
CA TYR A 15 14.65 3.04 3.61
C TYR A 15 14.83 1.78 4.43
N GLN A 16 15.22 0.71 3.75
CA GLN A 16 15.71 -0.53 4.35
C GLN A 16 16.88 -1.07 3.54
N LEU A 17 17.95 -1.48 4.23
CA LEU A 17 19.02 -2.29 3.64
C LEU A 17 18.78 -3.73 4.04
N MET A 18 18.66 -4.63 3.07
CA MET A 18 18.22 -5.98 3.35
C MET A 18 18.77 -7.02 2.36
N ASN A 19 18.78 -8.26 2.82
CA ASN A 19 19.09 -9.42 1.99
C ASN A 19 17.76 -9.95 1.37
N PRO A 20 17.60 -9.96 0.04
CA PRO A 20 16.36 -10.40 -0.61
C PRO A 20 16.10 -11.90 -0.52
N ASP A 21 17.15 -12.73 -0.32
CA ASP A 21 17.04 -14.18 -0.28
C ASP A 21 16.59 -14.68 1.11
N THR A 22 17.06 -14.04 2.20
CA THR A 22 16.70 -14.39 3.58
C THR A 22 15.61 -13.52 4.18
N GLY A 23 15.39 -12.32 3.62
CA GLY A 23 14.50 -11.30 4.18
C GLY A 23 15.09 -10.53 5.37
N ASP A 24 16.35 -10.78 5.71
CA ASP A 24 17.01 -10.11 6.83
C ASP A 24 17.21 -8.62 6.56
N VAL A 25 16.71 -7.80 7.47
CA VAL A 25 16.88 -6.35 7.45
C VAL A 25 18.08 -5.96 8.30
N THR A 26 19.15 -5.53 7.65
CA THR A 26 20.40 -5.11 8.35
C THR A 26 20.27 -3.71 8.93
N ALA A 27 19.59 -2.80 8.22
CA ALA A 27 19.30 -1.46 8.68
C ALA A 27 17.96 -0.98 8.14
N LYS A 28 17.27 -0.12 8.90
CA LYS A 28 16.07 0.59 8.43
C LYS A 28 15.99 1.98 9.04
N GLY A 29 15.33 2.88 8.34
CA GLY A 29 15.17 4.23 8.85
C GLY A 29 14.17 5.07 8.10
N LEU A 30 14.06 6.30 8.57
CA LEU A 30 13.11 7.29 8.10
C LEU A 30 13.75 8.67 8.17
N CYS A 31 13.75 9.36 7.05
CA CYS A 31 13.94 10.80 6.99
C CYS A 31 12.56 11.46 6.95
N GLU A 32 12.30 12.36 7.88
CA GLU A 32 11.02 13.08 8.00
C GLU A 32 11.25 14.58 7.85
N ARG A 33 10.19 15.32 7.54
CA ARG A 33 10.18 16.78 7.47
C ARG A 33 11.19 17.32 6.46
N ILE A 34 11.38 16.59 5.35
CA ILE A 34 12.19 17.01 4.21
C ILE A 34 11.59 18.32 3.66
N GLY A 35 12.41 19.29 3.38
CA GLY A 35 11.99 20.64 2.98
C GLY A 35 11.70 21.60 4.15
N LEU A 36 11.82 21.12 5.39
CA LEU A 36 11.69 21.90 6.61
C LEU A 36 13.00 21.80 7.42
N ASP A 37 12.95 21.31 8.63
CA ASP A 37 14.08 21.19 9.55
C ASP A 37 14.74 19.79 9.55
N GLY A 38 14.13 18.79 8.91
CA GLY A 38 14.66 17.46 8.70
C GLY A 38 14.93 16.66 9.99
N ARG A 39 14.56 15.37 10.00
CA ARG A 39 14.89 14.43 11.08
C ARG A 39 15.22 13.07 10.51
N LEU A 40 16.37 12.51 10.90
CA LEU A 40 16.76 11.14 10.59
C LEU A 40 16.56 10.23 11.79
N THR A 41 15.79 9.16 11.58
CA THR A 41 15.74 8.00 12.49
C THR A 41 16.37 6.82 11.76
N HIS A 42 17.34 6.15 12.41
CA HIS A 42 17.99 4.95 11.91
C HIS A 42 17.99 3.86 12.98
N LYS A 43 17.77 2.61 12.57
CA LYS A 43 17.72 1.44 13.46
C LYS A 43 18.50 0.29 12.84
N VAL A 44 19.27 -0.40 13.69
CA VAL A 44 19.98 -1.64 13.36
C VAL A 44 19.30 -2.79 14.11
N PRO A 45 18.42 -3.56 13.46
CA PRO A 45 17.59 -4.57 14.15
C PRO A 45 18.42 -5.60 14.93
N ALA A 46 19.51 -6.10 14.37
CA ALA A 46 20.35 -7.12 14.98
C ALA A 46 20.99 -6.70 16.32
N SER A 47 21.32 -5.42 16.48
CA SER A 47 21.96 -4.89 17.70
C SER A 47 21.01 -4.09 18.60
N GLY A 48 19.80 -3.77 18.09
CA GLY A 48 18.87 -2.86 18.75
C GLY A 48 19.31 -1.40 18.78
N LYS A 49 20.44 -1.06 18.16
CA LYS A 49 20.93 0.33 18.12
C LYS A 49 19.96 1.23 17.39
N LYS A 50 19.76 2.42 17.93
CA LYS A 50 18.91 3.47 17.36
C LYS A 50 19.66 4.79 17.34
N TYR A 51 19.59 5.49 16.23
CA TYR A 51 20.08 6.86 16.06
C TYR A 51 18.90 7.74 15.71
N GLU A 52 18.79 8.90 16.36
CA GLU A 52 17.80 9.93 16.04
C GLU A 52 18.47 11.28 16.14
N LYS A 53 18.36 12.07 15.07
CA LYS A 53 18.93 13.41 15.03
C LYS A 53 18.15 14.31 14.08
N ASP A 54 17.99 15.56 14.46
CA ASP A 54 17.53 16.61 13.58
C ASP A 54 18.70 17.02 12.68
N ILE A 55 18.53 16.86 11.38
CA ILE A 55 19.52 17.13 10.34
C ILE A 55 18.82 17.92 9.23
N PRO A 56 19.31 19.11 8.84
CA PRO A 56 18.73 19.85 7.74
C PRO A 56 18.69 19.02 6.45
N MET A 57 17.50 18.84 5.90
CA MET A 57 17.25 18.10 4.66
C MET A 57 16.36 18.96 3.76
N PRO A 58 16.92 20.00 3.10
CA PRO A 58 16.13 20.88 2.24
C PRO A 58 15.51 20.15 1.05
N THR A 59 16.13 19.06 0.59
CA THR A 59 15.60 18.22 -0.50
C THR A 59 15.84 16.73 -0.23
N HIS A 60 15.33 15.87 -1.11
CA HIS A 60 15.58 14.43 -1.08
C HIS A 60 17.06 14.08 -1.33
N LYS A 61 17.84 14.97 -1.93
CA LYS A 61 19.28 14.78 -2.11
C LYS A 61 19.98 14.70 -0.75
N GLU A 62 19.76 15.68 0.12
CA GLU A 62 20.36 15.72 1.46
C GLU A 62 19.85 14.55 2.33
N ALA A 63 18.59 14.14 2.13
CA ALA A 63 18.05 12.96 2.81
C ALA A 63 18.80 11.67 2.39
N ILE A 64 19.06 11.45 1.10
CA ILE A 64 19.83 10.31 0.61
C ILE A 64 21.30 10.40 1.09
N GLU A 65 21.92 11.57 1.06
CA GLU A 65 23.28 11.78 1.58
C GLU A 65 23.37 11.42 3.07
N ALA A 66 22.35 11.80 3.88
CA ALA A 66 22.27 11.43 5.29
C ALA A 66 22.11 9.91 5.48
N VAL A 67 21.29 9.25 4.64
CA VAL A 67 21.16 7.79 4.65
C VAL A 67 22.48 7.12 4.31
N MET A 68 23.18 7.54 3.25
CA MET A 68 24.49 6.98 2.91
C MET A 68 25.49 7.16 4.04
N SER A 69 25.54 8.34 4.65
CA SER A 69 26.44 8.63 5.76
C SER A 69 26.20 7.75 6.98
N ILE A 70 24.92 7.54 7.36
CA ILE A 70 24.62 6.72 8.54
C ILE A 70 24.82 5.22 8.31
N LEU A 71 24.67 4.74 7.08
CA LEU A 71 24.90 3.33 6.73
C LEU A 71 26.38 2.93 6.88
N VAL A 72 27.32 3.87 6.71
CA VAL A 72 28.78 3.66 6.86
C VAL A 72 29.33 4.25 8.15
N ASP A 73 28.49 4.76 9.05
CA ASP A 73 28.91 5.37 10.31
C ASP A 73 29.68 4.36 11.19
N PRO A 74 30.79 4.76 11.86
CA PRO A 74 31.59 3.83 12.68
C PRO A 74 30.82 3.20 13.85
N GLU A 75 29.77 3.87 14.36
CA GLU A 75 29.02 3.42 15.56
C GLU A 75 27.67 2.78 15.17
N TYR A 76 26.97 3.37 14.20
CA TYR A 76 25.61 2.99 13.82
C TYR A 76 25.52 2.33 12.43
N GLY A 77 26.60 2.35 11.66
CA GLY A 77 26.63 1.78 10.33
C GLY A 77 26.59 0.25 10.32
N VAL A 78 26.22 -0.29 9.16
CA VAL A 78 26.10 -1.74 8.95
C VAL A 78 26.92 -2.23 7.75
N ILE A 79 27.52 -1.31 6.99
CA ILE A 79 28.43 -1.56 5.86
C ILE A 79 29.68 -0.68 6.02
N LYS A 80 30.79 -1.10 5.40
CA LYS A 80 32.07 -0.36 5.46
C LYS A 80 32.18 0.70 4.36
N SER A 81 31.52 0.47 3.24
CA SER A 81 31.50 1.33 2.08
C SER A 81 30.13 1.24 1.40
N VAL A 82 29.69 2.32 0.77
CA VAL A 82 28.50 2.37 -0.10
C VAL A 82 28.60 1.37 -1.26
N ASP A 83 29.82 0.95 -1.62
CA ASP A 83 30.05 -0.07 -2.65
C ASP A 83 29.49 -1.45 -2.29
N GLU A 84 29.26 -1.72 -1.00
CA GLU A 84 28.62 -2.96 -0.54
C GLU A 84 27.11 -3.01 -0.82
N ILE A 85 26.51 -1.91 -1.26
CA ILE A 85 25.14 -1.90 -1.80
C ILE A 85 25.20 -2.41 -3.24
N ASP A 86 24.54 -3.53 -3.52
CA ASP A 86 24.58 -4.16 -4.84
C ASP A 86 23.62 -3.46 -5.83
N ALA A 87 22.42 -3.09 -5.37
CA ALA A 87 21.41 -2.41 -6.18
C ALA A 87 20.41 -1.64 -5.30
N VAL A 88 19.61 -0.77 -5.93
CA VAL A 88 18.59 0.04 -5.27
C VAL A 88 17.21 -0.28 -5.85
N GLY A 89 16.26 -0.62 -5.00
CA GLY A 89 14.85 -0.80 -5.36
C GLY A 89 14.01 0.40 -4.93
N HIS A 90 13.26 0.97 -5.85
CA HIS A 90 12.38 2.12 -5.58
C HIS A 90 10.93 1.74 -5.67
N ARG A 91 10.15 2.06 -4.62
CA ARG A 91 8.71 2.11 -4.76
C ARG A 91 8.32 3.32 -5.59
N VAL A 92 7.56 3.09 -6.66
CA VAL A 92 6.98 4.13 -7.51
C VAL A 92 5.47 3.97 -7.51
N LEU A 93 4.74 5.08 -7.26
CA LEU A 93 3.29 4.98 -7.17
C LEU A 93 2.66 4.56 -8.49
N HIS A 94 2.93 5.28 -9.58
CA HIS A 94 2.17 5.14 -10.82
C HIS A 94 3.08 4.90 -12.02
N GLY A 95 2.89 3.75 -12.66
CA GLY A 95 3.60 3.38 -13.90
C GLY A 95 2.78 3.56 -15.19
N GLY A 96 1.53 4.07 -15.07
CA GLY A 96 0.62 4.12 -16.21
C GLY A 96 0.24 2.73 -16.71
N ASP A 97 -0.11 2.65 -17.97
CA ASP A 97 -0.36 1.40 -18.69
C ASP A 97 0.88 0.86 -19.41
N LYS A 98 2.02 1.55 -19.30
CA LYS A 98 3.29 1.18 -19.92
C LYS A 98 4.04 0.11 -19.11
N PHE A 99 3.87 0.08 -17.78
CA PHE A 99 4.57 -0.86 -16.90
C PHE A 99 3.60 -1.84 -16.26
N VAL A 100 3.72 -3.10 -16.68
CA VAL A 100 2.96 -4.24 -16.16
C VAL A 100 3.75 -5.04 -15.12
N GLU A 101 5.03 -4.71 -14.95
CA GLU A 101 5.97 -5.35 -14.02
C GLU A 101 7.08 -4.37 -13.62
N SER A 102 7.92 -4.77 -12.69
CA SER A 102 9.10 -4.01 -12.25
C SER A 102 10.12 -3.93 -13.38
N CYS A 103 10.89 -2.83 -13.46
CA CYS A 103 11.89 -2.64 -14.51
C CYS A 103 13.17 -1.96 -14.00
N ILE A 104 14.28 -2.19 -14.69
CA ILE A 104 15.51 -1.41 -14.51
C ILE A 104 15.22 0.03 -14.91
N ILE A 105 15.69 0.97 -14.09
CA ILE A 105 15.49 2.40 -14.34
C ILE A 105 16.54 2.87 -15.36
N ASP A 106 16.03 3.35 -16.48
CA ASP A 106 16.75 4.10 -17.51
C ASP A 106 16.04 5.42 -17.80
N GLU A 107 16.51 6.19 -18.76
CA GLU A 107 15.88 7.47 -19.12
C GLU A 107 14.45 7.28 -19.64
N ALA A 108 14.15 6.18 -20.34
CA ALA A 108 12.81 5.89 -20.84
C ALA A 108 11.85 5.59 -19.67
N CYS A 109 12.31 4.84 -18.66
CA CYS A 109 11.55 4.60 -17.43
C CYS A 109 11.28 5.91 -16.67
N LYS A 110 12.30 6.76 -16.48
CA LYS A 110 12.13 8.06 -15.82
C LYS A 110 11.16 8.97 -16.59
N GLN A 111 11.24 8.99 -17.92
CA GLN A 111 10.31 9.76 -18.74
C GLN A 111 8.87 9.26 -18.58
N ALA A 112 8.65 7.96 -18.59
CA ALA A 112 7.32 7.39 -18.37
C ALA A 112 6.77 7.69 -16.97
N ILE A 113 7.61 7.71 -15.92
CA ILE A 113 7.21 8.14 -14.57
C ILE A 113 6.82 9.63 -14.59
N ARG A 114 7.54 10.49 -15.35
CA ARG A 114 7.18 11.91 -15.55
C ARG A 114 5.84 12.06 -16.26
N ASP A 115 5.60 11.28 -17.31
CA ASP A 115 4.35 11.30 -18.06
C ASP A 115 3.14 10.93 -17.17
N CYS A 116 3.38 10.12 -16.13
CA CYS A 116 2.37 9.73 -15.15
C CYS A 116 2.16 10.73 -14.00
N ILE A 117 2.89 11.85 -13.95
CA ILE A 117 2.69 12.86 -12.89
C ILE A 117 1.23 13.36 -12.82
N PRO A 118 0.51 13.63 -13.93
CA PRO A 118 -0.89 14.01 -13.85
C PRO A 118 -1.80 12.97 -13.17
N LEU A 119 -1.44 11.67 -13.22
CA LEU A 119 -2.16 10.58 -12.58
C LEU A 119 -1.76 10.36 -11.11
N GLY A 120 -0.54 10.77 -10.73
CA GLY A 120 0.01 10.63 -9.38
C GLY A 120 0.74 11.88 -8.88
N PRO A 121 0.10 13.09 -8.89
CA PRO A 121 0.78 14.37 -8.69
C PRO A 121 1.40 14.54 -7.29
N LEU A 122 0.91 13.80 -6.29
CA LEU A 122 1.41 13.87 -4.92
C LEU A 122 2.61 12.93 -4.66
N HIS A 123 2.90 11.98 -5.56
CA HIS A 123 3.88 10.91 -5.30
C HIS A 123 4.94 10.80 -6.39
N ASN A 124 4.56 10.75 -7.67
CA ASN A 124 5.51 10.54 -8.76
C ASN A 124 6.64 11.56 -8.80
N PRO A 125 6.42 12.87 -8.55
CA PRO A 125 7.52 13.83 -8.45
C PRO A 125 8.54 13.48 -7.37
N ALA A 126 8.07 13.10 -6.18
CA ALA A 126 8.94 12.69 -5.07
C ALA A 126 9.68 11.38 -5.37
N ASN A 127 9.01 10.42 -6.02
CA ASN A 127 9.65 9.18 -6.46
C ASN A 127 10.80 9.45 -7.41
N LEU A 128 10.61 10.34 -8.41
CA LEU A 128 11.67 10.75 -9.34
C LEU A 128 12.83 11.44 -8.62
N MET A 129 12.55 12.36 -7.71
CA MET A 129 13.58 13.04 -6.91
C MET A 129 14.41 12.02 -6.11
N GLY A 130 13.76 10.99 -5.52
CA GLY A 130 14.44 9.92 -4.82
C GLY A 130 15.35 9.09 -5.73
N ILE A 131 14.88 8.72 -6.92
CA ILE A 131 15.65 8.00 -7.94
C ILE A 131 16.88 8.83 -8.36
N GLU A 132 16.68 10.07 -8.77
CA GLU A 132 17.76 10.95 -9.23
C GLU A 132 18.79 11.27 -8.13
N ALA A 133 18.34 11.35 -6.87
CA ALA A 133 19.24 11.50 -5.72
C ALA A 133 20.11 10.24 -5.50
N CYS A 134 19.52 9.04 -5.64
CA CYS A 134 20.25 7.78 -5.55
C CYS A 134 21.25 7.61 -6.71
N GLU A 135 20.89 7.98 -7.95
CA GLU A 135 21.80 7.96 -9.10
C GLU A 135 23.05 8.81 -8.86
N LYS A 136 22.87 9.99 -8.26
CA LYS A 136 23.99 10.90 -7.93
C LYS A 136 24.85 10.39 -6.76
N ALA A 137 24.21 9.79 -5.75
CA ALA A 137 24.90 9.29 -4.55
C ALA A 137 25.65 7.96 -4.82
N MET A 138 25.15 7.16 -5.76
CA MET A 138 25.68 5.84 -6.09
C MET A 138 25.82 5.66 -7.62
N PRO A 139 26.75 6.37 -8.27
CA PRO A 139 26.92 6.30 -9.72
C PRO A 139 27.22 4.86 -10.18
N GLY A 140 26.50 4.42 -11.22
CA GLY A 140 26.70 3.10 -11.82
C GLY A 140 26.06 1.93 -11.08
N LYS A 141 25.43 2.15 -9.92
CA LYS A 141 24.63 1.10 -9.25
C LYS A 141 23.31 0.90 -9.98
N PRO A 142 22.91 -0.34 -10.29
CA PRO A 142 21.64 -0.60 -10.92
C PRO A 142 20.48 -0.20 -10.00
N GLN A 143 19.46 0.37 -10.59
CA GLN A 143 18.26 0.80 -9.88
C GLN A 143 17.01 0.21 -10.55
N VAL A 144 16.02 -0.16 -9.75
CA VAL A 144 14.80 -0.83 -10.20
C VAL A 144 13.58 -0.06 -9.70
N ALA A 145 12.64 0.21 -10.59
CA ALA A 145 11.32 0.74 -10.26
C ALA A 145 10.32 -0.40 -10.03
N VAL A 146 9.65 -0.38 -8.90
CA VAL A 146 8.55 -1.30 -8.54
C VAL A 146 7.28 -0.48 -8.39
N PHE A 147 6.32 -0.70 -9.30
CA PHE A 147 5.13 0.14 -9.41
C PHE A 147 3.96 -0.42 -8.60
N ASP A 148 3.31 0.42 -7.80
CA ASP A 148 2.10 0.06 -7.06
C ASP A 148 0.95 -0.37 -7.98
N THR A 149 0.94 0.10 -9.22
CA THR A 149 -0.10 -0.22 -10.21
C THR A 149 0.16 -1.51 -10.98
N ALA A 150 1.41 -2.01 -11.03
CA ALA A 150 1.81 -3.09 -11.95
C ALA A 150 1.04 -4.40 -11.73
N PHE A 151 0.85 -4.83 -10.48
CA PHE A 151 0.10 -6.05 -10.16
C PHE A 151 -1.33 -6.05 -10.71
N HIS A 152 -1.96 -4.89 -10.79
CA HIS A 152 -3.33 -4.70 -11.24
C HIS A 152 -3.47 -4.64 -12.78
N MET A 153 -2.37 -4.62 -13.53
CA MET A 153 -2.40 -4.54 -14.99
C MET A 153 -2.91 -5.82 -15.66
N THR A 154 -3.03 -6.92 -14.91
CA THR A 154 -3.65 -8.16 -15.39
C THR A 154 -5.18 -8.13 -15.39
N MET A 155 -5.81 -7.08 -14.90
CA MET A 155 -7.27 -6.92 -14.92
C MET A 155 -7.81 -6.96 -16.36
N PRO A 156 -8.95 -7.65 -16.61
CA PRO A 156 -9.59 -7.63 -17.91
C PRO A 156 -10.28 -6.29 -18.21
N PRO A 157 -10.48 -5.91 -19.49
CA PRO A 157 -11.10 -4.64 -19.88
C PRO A 157 -12.41 -4.33 -19.18
N LYS A 158 -13.26 -5.31 -18.95
CA LYS A 158 -14.56 -5.17 -18.25
C LYS A 158 -14.41 -4.72 -16.78
N ALA A 159 -13.26 -4.93 -16.16
CA ALA A 159 -12.98 -4.53 -14.78
C ALA A 159 -12.30 -3.15 -14.70
N TYR A 160 -11.38 -2.85 -15.64
CA TYR A 160 -10.64 -1.59 -15.56
C TYR A 160 -11.27 -0.42 -16.34
N ARG A 161 -12.16 -0.66 -17.32
CA ARG A 161 -12.80 0.40 -18.10
C ARG A 161 -13.90 1.08 -17.29
N TYR A 162 -13.87 2.41 -17.25
CA TYR A 162 -15.03 3.17 -16.79
C TYR A 162 -16.08 3.26 -17.91
N ALA A 163 -17.36 3.25 -17.53
CA ALA A 163 -18.47 3.37 -18.47
C ALA A 163 -18.71 4.84 -18.88
N ILE A 164 -17.67 5.45 -19.47
CA ILE A 164 -17.66 6.81 -20.00
C ILE A 164 -17.20 6.78 -21.46
N PRO A 165 -17.31 7.89 -22.23
CA PRO A 165 -16.92 7.90 -23.64
C PRO A 165 -15.50 7.37 -23.85
N THR A 166 -15.36 6.46 -24.83
CA THR A 166 -14.13 5.70 -25.07
C THR A 166 -12.89 6.58 -25.30
N LYS A 167 -13.06 7.79 -25.85
CA LYS A 167 -11.96 8.74 -26.07
C LYS A 167 -11.13 9.02 -24.82
N TYR A 168 -11.75 9.12 -23.65
CA TYR A 168 -11.03 9.37 -22.39
C TYR A 168 -10.11 8.20 -21.99
N TYR A 169 -10.42 6.99 -22.44
CA TYR A 169 -9.51 5.87 -22.28
C TYR A 169 -8.42 5.88 -23.36
N THR A 170 -8.80 6.07 -24.63
CA THR A 170 -7.86 5.94 -25.76
C THR A 170 -6.89 7.11 -25.89
N GLU A 171 -7.30 8.30 -25.47
CA GLU A 171 -6.50 9.54 -25.57
C GLU A 171 -5.84 9.91 -24.26
N ASP A 172 -6.57 9.77 -23.13
CA ASP A 172 -6.14 10.25 -21.81
C ASP A 172 -5.78 9.10 -20.86
N HIS A 173 -5.85 7.84 -21.29
CA HIS A 173 -5.56 6.63 -20.50
C HIS A 173 -6.38 6.54 -19.19
N LEU A 174 -7.59 7.13 -19.15
CA LEU A 174 -8.44 7.09 -17.97
C LEU A 174 -9.07 5.71 -17.79
N ARG A 175 -8.57 5.01 -16.77
CA ARG A 175 -9.00 3.65 -16.38
C ARG A 175 -8.82 3.44 -14.88
N ARG A 176 -9.35 2.32 -14.37
CA ARG A 176 -8.97 1.81 -13.05
C ARG A 176 -7.53 1.27 -13.14
N TYR A 177 -6.63 1.78 -12.31
CA TYR A 177 -5.27 1.29 -12.15
C TYR A 177 -5.12 0.45 -10.89
N GLY A 178 -5.65 0.93 -9.76
CA GLY A 178 -5.44 0.32 -8.45
C GLY A 178 -4.06 0.64 -7.87
N PHE A 179 -3.94 0.48 -6.57
CA PHE A 179 -2.71 0.78 -5.81
C PHE A 179 -2.50 -0.27 -4.73
N HIS A 180 -1.43 -0.15 -3.92
CA HIS A 180 -0.95 -1.18 -3.01
C HIS A 180 -0.63 -2.51 -3.72
N GLY A 181 -0.34 -2.46 -5.02
CA GLY A 181 -0.14 -3.65 -5.85
C GLY A 181 1.00 -4.53 -5.36
N THR A 182 2.09 -3.93 -4.86
CA THR A 182 3.21 -4.66 -4.25
C THR A 182 2.76 -5.49 -3.06
N SER A 183 1.94 -4.91 -2.16
CA SER A 183 1.34 -5.62 -1.03
C SER A 183 0.36 -6.70 -1.47
N HIS A 184 -0.57 -6.40 -2.38
CA HIS A 184 -1.53 -7.37 -2.89
C HIS A 184 -0.83 -8.56 -3.56
N ARG A 185 0.23 -8.32 -4.32
CA ARG A 185 1.06 -9.35 -4.95
C ARG A 185 1.76 -10.21 -3.91
N PHE A 186 2.44 -9.58 -2.94
CA PHE A 186 3.13 -10.29 -1.87
C PHE A 186 2.18 -11.20 -1.10
N VAL A 187 1.07 -10.64 -0.61
CA VAL A 187 0.13 -11.33 0.27
C VAL A 187 -0.63 -12.44 -0.46
N SER A 188 -1.07 -12.20 -1.71
CA SER A 188 -1.75 -13.25 -2.49
C SER A 188 -0.81 -14.40 -2.86
N LYS A 189 0.43 -14.11 -3.25
CA LYS A 189 1.48 -15.10 -3.50
C LYS A 189 1.75 -15.93 -2.24
N ARG A 190 1.92 -15.27 -1.10
CA ARG A 190 2.17 -15.94 0.18
C ARG A 190 0.99 -16.82 0.61
N CYS A 191 -0.25 -16.35 0.43
CA CYS A 191 -1.45 -17.16 0.67
C CYS A 191 -1.45 -18.43 -0.17
N ILE A 192 -1.18 -18.33 -1.47
CA ILE A 192 -1.10 -19.48 -2.39
C ILE A 192 -0.02 -20.48 -1.94
N GLU A 193 1.17 -19.99 -1.54
CA GLU A 193 2.24 -20.84 -1.01
C GLU A 193 1.81 -21.57 0.27
N LEU A 194 1.20 -20.87 1.23
CA LEU A 194 0.72 -21.44 2.49
C LEU A 194 -0.42 -22.44 2.31
N MET A 195 -1.21 -22.28 1.26
CA MET A 195 -2.26 -23.22 0.88
C MET A 195 -1.73 -24.45 0.12
N GLY A 196 -0.43 -24.50 -0.18
CA GLY A 196 0.22 -25.61 -0.86
C GLY A 196 0.11 -25.57 -2.37
N GLY A 197 -0.35 -24.47 -2.97
CA GLY A 197 -0.41 -24.27 -4.39
C GLY A 197 -1.69 -23.59 -4.86
N VAL A 198 -1.67 -23.16 -6.13
CA VAL A 198 -2.80 -22.46 -6.75
C VAL A 198 -4.08 -23.30 -6.81
N GLU A 199 -3.95 -24.62 -6.89
CA GLU A 199 -5.06 -25.57 -6.91
C GLU A 199 -5.91 -25.56 -5.62
N ASN A 200 -5.35 -25.04 -4.52
CA ASN A 200 -6.04 -24.90 -3.23
C ASN A 200 -6.46 -23.45 -2.94
N ALA A 201 -6.02 -22.51 -3.76
CA ALA A 201 -6.26 -21.06 -3.61
C ALA A 201 -6.42 -20.38 -4.97
N HIS A 202 -7.35 -20.89 -5.80
CA HIS A 202 -7.65 -20.29 -7.11
C HIS A 202 -8.16 -18.84 -7.00
N ARG A 203 -9.00 -18.59 -5.97
CA ARG A 203 -9.76 -17.33 -5.83
C ARG A 203 -9.46 -16.74 -4.46
N VAL A 204 -8.60 -15.73 -4.46
CA VAL A 204 -8.14 -15.06 -3.25
C VAL A 204 -8.65 -13.63 -3.24
N ILE A 205 -9.26 -13.20 -2.15
CA ILE A 205 -9.59 -11.79 -1.91
C ILE A 205 -8.63 -11.26 -0.87
N VAL A 206 -7.82 -10.29 -1.25
CA VAL A 206 -6.87 -9.63 -0.34
C VAL A 206 -7.49 -8.33 0.16
N CYS A 207 -7.56 -8.18 1.47
CA CYS A 207 -8.04 -7.01 2.19
C CYS A 207 -6.84 -6.31 2.83
N HIS A 208 -6.21 -5.37 2.11
CA HIS A 208 -5.16 -4.49 2.64
C HIS A 208 -5.82 -3.33 3.36
N LEU A 209 -5.90 -3.42 4.69
CA LEU A 209 -6.63 -2.49 5.53
C LEU A 209 -5.66 -1.76 6.47
N GLY A 210 -5.42 -0.50 6.16
CA GLY A 210 -4.60 0.42 6.94
C GLY A 210 -5.21 1.82 6.97
N ASN A 211 -4.42 2.85 7.18
CA ASN A 211 -4.89 4.23 7.00
C ASN A 211 -5.26 4.51 5.54
N GLY A 212 -4.51 3.94 4.57
CA GLY A 212 -4.98 3.67 3.22
C GLY A 212 -5.49 2.24 3.16
N SER A 213 -6.62 1.98 2.49
CA SER A 213 -7.24 0.67 2.40
C SER A 213 -7.67 0.34 0.99
N SER A 214 -7.44 -0.90 0.58
CA SER A 214 -7.89 -1.41 -0.72
C SER A 214 -8.11 -2.91 -0.68
N LEU A 215 -8.97 -3.40 -1.56
CA LEU A 215 -9.17 -4.82 -1.77
C LEU A 215 -8.75 -5.20 -3.18
N SER A 216 -8.35 -6.43 -3.39
CA SER A 216 -8.15 -7.01 -4.72
C SER A 216 -8.77 -8.40 -4.83
N ALA A 217 -9.35 -8.66 -6.00
CA ALA A 217 -9.82 -9.97 -6.43
C ALA A 217 -8.71 -10.64 -7.24
N VAL A 218 -8.18 -11.75 -6.76
CA VAL A 218 -7.07 -12.48 -7.40
C VAL A 218 -7.54 -13.86 -7.82
N LYS A 219 -7.29 -14.20 -9.08
CA LYS A 219 -7.56 -15.54 -9.62
C LYS A 219 -6.28 -16.12 -10.20
N ASP A 220 -5.91 -17.31 -9.76
CA ASP A 220 -4.71 -18.02 -10.22
C ASP A 220 -3.45 -17.14 -10.15
N GLY A 221 -3.31 -16.37 -9.06
CA GLY A 221 -2.21 -15.44 -8.82
C GLY A 221 -2.25 -14.13 -9.62
N LYS A 222 -3.29 -13.88 -10.42
CA LYS A 222 -3.45 -12.67 -11.24
C LYS A 222 -4.61 -11.81 -10.75
N CYS A 223 -4.37 -10.51 -10.63
CA CYS A 223 -5.42 -9.55 -10.27
C CYS A 223 -6.51 -9.52 -11.34
N GLN A 224 -7.77 -9.64 -10.91
CA GLN A 224 -8.96 -9.55 -11.77
C GLN A 224 -9.75 -8.25 -11.54
N ASP A 225 -9.69 -7.70 -10.33
CA ASP A 225 -10.32 -6.42 -9.97
C ASP A 225 -9.65 -5.86 -8.70
N THR A 226 -9.79 -4.55 -8.50
CA THR A 226 -9.30 -3.87 -7.30
C THR A 226 -10.16 -2.67 -6.94
N SER A 227 -10.24 -2.30 -5.67
CA SER A 227 -11.17 -1.28 -5.19
C SER A 227 -10.72 0.15 -5.49
N MET A 228 -9.44 0.46 -5.45
CA MET A 228 -8.94 1.77 -5.84
C MET A 228 -9.07 1.96 -7.35
N GLY A 229 -9.24 3.20 -7.78
CA GLY A 229 -9.58 3.55 -9.16
C GLY A 229 -8.42 4.12 -9.96
N LEU A 230 -8.71 5.22 -10.67
CA LEU A 230 -7.71 6.08 -11.31
C LEU A 230 -6.73 6.64 -10.28
N SER A 231 -7.23 6.95 -9.10
CA SER A 231 -6.48 7.46 -7.95
C SER A 231 -6.72 6.58 -6.71
N PRO A 232 -5.92 6.75 -5.65
CA PRO A 232 -6.12 6.02 -4.39
C PRO A 232 -7.34 6.50 -3.57
N LEU A 233 -8.22 7.33 -4.14
CA LEU A 233 -9.42 7.85 -3.46
C LEU A 233 -10.59 6.88 -3.49
N ALA A 234 -10.83 6.22 -4.64
CA ALA A 234 -11.96 5.31 -4.83
C ALA A 234 -11.85 4.05 -3.97
N GLY A 235 -12.95 3.35 -3.79
CA GLY A 235 -13.05 2.11 -3.05
C GLY A 235 -13.70 2.28 -1.67
N VAL A 236 -13.19 1.56 -0.68
CA VAL A 236 -13.68 1.65 0.70
C VAL A 236 -13.30 2.99 1.34
N PRO A 237 -14.07 3.50 2.32
CA PRO A 237 -13.64 4.63 3.13
C PRO A 237 -12.33 4.28 3.85
N MET A 238 -11.48 5.27 4.08
CA MET A 238 -10.16 5.09 4.67
C MET A 238 -10.00 6.04 5.88
N GLY A 239 -8.81 6.15 6.44
CA GLY A 239 -8.57 7.07 7.56
C GLY A 239 -9.09 8.49 7.29
N THR A 240 -8.70 9.08 6.15
CA THR A 240 -9.09 10.45 5.76
C THR A 240 -9.73 10.55 4.37
N ARG A 241 -9.80 9.45 3.60
CA ARG A 241 -10.35 9.42 2.24
C ARG A 241 -11.78 8.91 2.25
N ALA A 242 -12.62 9.55 1.44
CA ALA A 242 -14.05 9.23 1.39
C ALA A 242 -14.37 7.82 0.87
N GLY A 243 -13.53 7.26 -0.02
CA GLY A 243 -13.91 6.09 -0.81
C GLY A 243 -14.91 6.44 -1.90
N ASP A 244 -15.72 5.47 -2.29
CA ASP A 244 -16.74 5.66 -3.33
C ASP A 244 -17.87 6.58 -2.84
N ILE A 245 -18.16 7.59 -3.66
CA ILE A 245 -19.32 8.49 -3.47
C ILE A 245 -20.02 8.70 -4.82
N ASP A 246 -21.29 9.09 -4.77
CA ASP A 246 -21.98 9.61 -5.94
C ASP A 246 -21.31 10.92 -6.39
N THR A 247 -20.94 11.01 -7.67
CA THR A 247 -20.31 12.21 -8.25
C THR A 247 -21.17 13.46 -8.13
N CYS A 248 -22.52 13.32 -8.08
CA CYS A 248 -23.43 14.42 -7.84
C CYS A 248 -23.28 15.02 -6.44
N VAL A 249 -22.82 14.25 -5.44
CA VAL A 249 -22.53 14.78 -4.11
C VAL A 249 -21.37 15.77 -4.17
N ALA A 250 -20.30 15.46 -4.91
CA ALA A 250 -19.18 16.37 -5.11
C ALA A 250 -19.64 17.67 -5.80
N GLN A 251 -20.40 17.55 -6.90
CA GLN A 251 -20.97 18.70 -7.60
C GLN A 251 -21.88 19.56 -6.70
N PHE A 252 -22.74 18.93 -5.90
CA PHE A 252 -23.61 19.65 -4.95
C PHE A 252 -22.81 20.45 -3.93
N ILE A 253 -21.78 19.85 -3.33
CA ILE A 253 -20.91 20.52 -2.35
C ILE A 253 -20.19 21.71 -3.00
N MET A 254 -19.59 21.51 -4.18
CA MET A 254 -18.89 22.57 -4.92
C MET A 254 -19.83 23.76 -5.18
N ASN A 255 -21.03 23.51 -5.68
CA ASN A 255 -22.00 24.57 -5.99
C ASN A 255 -22.53 25.28 -4.73
N LYS A 256 -22.88 24.52 -3.69
CA LYS A 256 -23.48 25.06 -2.46
C LYS A 256 -22.52 25.91 -1.66
N TYR A 257 -21.25 25.48 -1.59
CA TYR A 257 -20.21 26.11 -0.76
C TYR A 257 -19.23 26.93 -1.57
N ASN A 258 -19.45 27.13 -2.88
CA ASN A 258 -18.56 27.82 -3.81
C ASN A 258 -17.11 27.29 -3.73
N MET A 259 -16.99 25.97 -3.69
CA MET A 259 -15.74 25.25 -3.54
C MET A 259 -15.15 24.90 -4.92
N SER A 260 -13.84 25.11 -5.12
CA SER A 260 -13.18 24.66 -6.35
C SER A 260 -13.14 23.14 -6.45
N ALA A 261 -12.88 22.61 -7.65
CA ALA A 261 -12.70 21.16 -7.85
C ALA A 261 -11.51 20.63 -7.03
N ASP A 262 -10.42 21.37 -6.97
CA ASP A 262 -9.21 21.00 -6.22
C ASP A 262 -9.46 21.00 -4.70
N ASP A 263 -10.20 21.99 -4.19
CA ASP A 263 -10.58 22.03 -2.77
C ASP A 263 -11.53 20.87 -2.43
N CYS A 264 -12.46 20.56 -3.30
CA CYS A 264 -13.38 19.42 -3.13
C CYS A 264 -12.59 18.10 -3.10
N LEU A 265 -11.68 17.88 -4.05
CA LEU A 265 -10.81 16.69 -4.05
C LEU A 265 -9.88 16.65 -2.82
N THR A 266 -9.40 17.79 -2.37
CA THR A 266 -8.60 17.89 -1.14
C THR A 266 -9.43 17.49 0.08
N MET A 267 -10.67 17.94 0.17
CA MET A 267 -11.60 17.56 1.24
C MET A 267 -11.87 16.07 1.22
N LEU A 268 -12.18 15.48 0.05
CA LEU A 268 -12.44 14.06 -0.10
C LEU A 268 -11.22 13.17 0.22
N ASN A 269 -9.99 13.68 0.02
CA ASN A 269 -8.76 12.94 0.31
C ASN A 269 -8.26 13.10 1.76
N LYS A 270 -8.44 14.28 2.38
CA LYS A 270 -7.75 14.63 3.62
C LYS A 270 -8.67 14.90 4.81
N LYS A 271 -9.98 15.13 4.57
CA LYS A 271 -10.93 15.56 5.60
C LYS A 271 -12.20 14.70 5.61
N SER A 272 -12.14 13.52 5.03
CA SER A 272 -13.26 12.58 4.89
C SER A 272 -12.95 11.24 5.58
N GLY A 273 -13.52 10.14 5.11
CA GLY A 273 -13.28 8.81 5.66
C GLY A 273 -13.78 8.64 7.09
N VAL A 274 -13.13 7.75 7.84
CA VAL A 274 -13.52 7.49 9.24
C VAL A 274 -13.28 8.70 10.14
N LEU A 275 -12.31 9.57 9.80
CA LEU A 275 -12.09 10.84 10.49
C LEU A 275 -13.35 11.71 10.46
N ALA A 276 -13.94 11.90 9.28
CA ALA A 276 -15.15 12.72 9.13
C ALA A 276 -16.38 12.05 9.76
N LEU A 277 -16.54 10.74 9.55
CA LEU A 277 -17.65 9.97 10.11
C LEU A 277 -17.65 9.93 11.64
N SER A 278 -16.49 10.05 12.26
CA SER A 278 -16.31 10.13 13.70
C SER A 278 -16.34 11.56 14.24
N ASP A 279 -16.87 12.54 13.50
CA ASP A 279 -16.89 13.95 13.87
C ASP A 279 -15.50 14.54 14.22
N GLY A 280 -14.46 14.03 13.54
CA GLY A 280 -13.08 14.52 13.71
C GLY A 280 -12.35 13.93 14.91
N ILE A 281 -12.83 12.86 15.52
CA ILE A 281 -12.15 12.22 16.68
C ILE A 281 -10.75 11.75 16.28
N SER A 282 -10.64 10.88 15.26
CA SER A 282 -9.35 10.37 14.79
C SER A 282 -9.47 9.68 13.42
N SER A 283 -8.37 9.64 12.69
CA SER A 283 -8.19 8.74 11.54
C SER A 283 -7.57 7.40 11.92
N ASP A 284 -7.17 7.22 13.19
CA ASP A 284 -6.59 5.98 13.70
C ASP A 284 -7.69 5.09 14.28
N PHE A 285 -7.78 3.88 13.76
CA PHE A 285 -8.81 2.91 14.18
C PHE A 285 -8.70 2.52 15.65
N ARG A 286 -7.52 2.57 16.25
CA ARG A 286 -7.33 2.28 17.68
C ARG A 286 -8.00 3.33 18.57
N ASP A 287 -7.92 4.60 18.17
CA ASP A 287 -8.59 5.69 18.89
C ASP A 287 -10.10 5.59 18.73
N LEU A 288 -10.57 5.18 17.55
CA LEU A 288 -12.00 4.98 17.27
C LEU A 288 -12.55 3.80 18.07
N ASP A 289 -11.84 2.66 18.11
CA ASP A 289 -12.22 1.51 18.96
C ASP A 289 -12.34 1.97 20.44
N ALA A 290 -11.33 2.68 20.96
CA ALA A 290 -11.34 3.18 22.34
C ALA A 290 -12.46 4.20 22.62
N ALA A 291 -12.86 5.00 21.63
CA ALA A 291 -13.97 5.95 21.75
C ALA A 291 -15.33 5.22 21.70
N ALA A 292 -15.49 4.26 20.80
CA ALA A 292 -16.70 3.44 20.67
C ALA A 292 -16.97 2.61 21.95
N GLU A 293 -15.92 1.99 22.53
CA GLU A 293 -16.02 1.28 23.82
C GLU A 293 -16.51 2.17 24.97
N LYS A 294 -16.28 3.48 24.88
CA LYS A 294 -16.80 4.49 25.85
C LYS A 294 -18.21 5.00 25.47
N GLY A 295 -18.84 4.41 24.46
CA GLY A 295 -20.18 4.75 24.04
C GLY A 295 -20.27 5.91 23.05
N ASN A 296 -19.19 6.29 22.37
CA ASN A 296 -19.25 7.32 21.34
C ASN A 296 -19.88 6.77 20.05
N GLU A 297 -21.09 7.25 19.73
CA GLU A 297 -21.90 6.79 18.60
C GLU A 297 -21.26 7.13 17.23
N ALA A 298 -20.61 8.28 17.10
CA ALA A 298 -19.98 8.70 15.85
C ALA A 298 -18.75 7.82 15.54
N ALA A 299 -17.94 7.48 16.56
CA ALA A 299 -16.83 6.53 16.41
C ALA A 299 -17.35 5.13 16.02
N GLN A 300 -18.41 4.66 16.67
CA GLN A 300 -19.04 3.37 16.33
C GLN A 300 -19.56 3.38 14.88
N LEU A 301 -20.25 4.44 14.46
CA LEU A 301 -20.74 4.58 13.08
C LEU A 301 -19.59 4.54 12.07
N ALA A 302 -18.47 5.19 12.36
CA ALA A 302 -17.29 5.18 11.48
C ALA A 302 -16.71 3.77 11.31
N LEU A 303 -16.61 3.00 12.40
CA LEU A 303 -16.16 1.59 12.39
C LEU A 303 -17.14 0.69 11.63
N ASP A 304 -18.44 0.83 11.90
CA ASP A 304 -19.50 0.04 11.26
C ASP A 304 -19.55 0.32 9.75
N LYS A 305 -19.44 1.58 9.35
CA LYS A 305 -19.41 1.97 7.93
C LYS A 305 -18.20 1.40 7.22
N PHE A 306 -17.03 1.42 7.84
CA PHE A 306 -15.83 0.82 7.27
C PHE A 306 -16.00 -0.70 7.09
N ALA A 307 -16.42 -1.41 8.14
CA ALA A 307 -16.67 -2.85 8.08
C ALA A 307 -17.70 -3.22 7.00
N TYR A 308 -18.80 -2.47 6.93
CA TYR A 308 -19.85 -2.65 5.94
C TYR A 308 -19.36 -2.53 4.50
N GLU A 309 -18.57 -1.49 4.19
CA GLU A 309 -18.05 -1.29 2.83
C GLU A 309 -17.01 -2.36 2.47
N VAL A 310 -16.12 -2.75 3.38
CA VAL A 310 -15.18 -3.85 3.14
C VAL A 310 -15.92 -5.15 2.86
N ARG A 311 -16.96 -5.48 3.65
CA ARG A 311 -17.83 -6.64 3.44
C ARG A 311 -18.50 -6.63 2.07
N LYS A 312 -19.03 -5.49 1.66
CA LYS A 312 -19.64 -5.32 0.32
C LYS A 312 -18.64 -5.62 -0.80
N TYR A 313 -17.42 -5.12 -0.69
CA TYR A 313 -16.37 -5.40 -1.66
C TYR A 313 -15.97 -6.87 -1.68
N ILE A 314 -15.90 -7.54 -0.53
CA ILE A 314 -15.67 -9.00 -0.47
C ILE A 314 -16.79 -9.74 -1.21
N GLY A 315 -18.05 -9.40 -0.98
CA GLY A 315 -19.18 -9.99 -1.68
C GLY A 315 -19.16 -9.74 -3.18
N ALA A 316 -18.86 -8.51 -3.60
CA ALA A 316 -18.74 -8.13 -5.01
C ALA A 316 -17.60 -8.92 -5.69
N TYR A 317 -16.47 -9.07 -5.03
CA TYR A 317 -15.32 -9.81 -5.58
C TYR A 317 -15.52 -11.32 -5.57
N ALA A 318 -16.21 -11.87 -4.59
CA ALA A 318 -16.65 -13.25 -4.62
C ALA A 318 -17.54 -13.53 -5.84
N ALA A 319 -18.46 -12.60 -6.15
CA ALA A 319 -19.30 -12.69 -7.36
C ALA A 319 -18.45 -12.54 -8.65
N ALA A 320 -17.53 -11.57 -8.71
CA ALA A 320 -16.67 -11.34 -9.87
C ALA A 320 -15.74 -12.53 -10.17
N LEU A 321 -15.28 -13.23 -9.14
CA LEU A 321 -14.43 -14.42 -9.25
C LEU A 321 -15.22 -15.72 -9.48
N GLY A 322 -16.54 -15.70 -9.29
CA GLY A 322 -17.39 -16.90 -9.30
C GLY A 322 -17.22 -17.78 -8.07
N GLY A 323 -16.92 -17.19 -6.91
CA GLY A 323 -16.68 -17.82 -5.61
C GLY A 323 -15.42 -17.26 -4.95
N VAL A 324 -15.08 -17.77 -3.77
CA VAL A 324 -13.89 -17.42 -3.01
C VAL A 324 -13.37 -18.64 -2.27
N ASP A 325 -12.06 -18.85 -2.30
CA ASP A 325 -11.38 -19.93 -1.58
C ASP A 325 -10.68 -19.38 -0.33
N CYS A 326 -10.06 -18.21 -0.45
CA CYS A 326 -9.36 -17.55 0.64
C CYS A 326 -9.71 -16.07 0.74
N ILE A 327 -9.88 -15.57 1.97
CA ILE A 327 -9.91 -14.14 2.29
C ILE A 327 -8.67 -13.86 3.15
N VAL A 328 -7.90 -12.83 2.80
CA VAL A 328 -6.66 -12.50 3.52
C VAL A 328 -6.71 -11.08 4.03
N PHE A 329 -6.55 -10.91 5.34
CA PHE A 329 -6.41 -9.62 6.00
C PHE A 329 -4.94 -9.26 6.18
N THR A 330 -4.58 -8.03 5.82
CA THR A 330 -3.21 -7.51 5.89
C THR A 330 -3.19 -6.01 6.17
N ALA A 331 -2.00 -5.45 6.37
CA ALA A 331 -1.75 -4.08 6.79
C ALA A 331 -2.27 -3.76 8.21
N GLY A 332 -2.01 -2.54 8.66
CA GLY A 332 -2.13 -2.17 10.06
C GLY A 332 -3.43 -2.57 10.77
N VAL A 333 -4.58 -2.30 10.15
CA VAL A 333 -5.91 -2.67 10.70
C VAL A 333 -6.18 -4.17 10.47
N GLY A 334 -5.91 -4.65 9.25
CA GLY A 334 -6.14 -6.06 8.89
C GLY A 334 -5.34 -7.03 9.75
N GLU A 335 -4.08 -6.70 10.07
CA GLU A 335 -3.19 -7.52 10.88
C GLU A 335 -3.49 -7.44 12.38
N ASN A 336 -3.92 -6.28 12.88
CA ASN A 336 -3.90 -6.01 14.31
C ASN A 336 -5.28 -5.85 14.97
N SER A 337 -6.38 -5.70 14.20
CA SER A 337 -7.72 -5.51 14.75
C SER A 337 -8.60 -6.75 14.57
N GLY A 338 -8.65 -7.60 15.60
CA GLY A 338 -9.55 -8.76 15.63
C GLY A 338 -11.02 -8.35 15.64
N SER A 339 -11.38 -7.25 16.31
CA SER A 339 -12.71 -6.67 16.34
C SER A 339 -13.19 -6.28 14.92
N MET A 340 -12.33 -5.58 14.18
CA MET A 340 -12.64 -5.16 12.81
C MET A 340 -12.78 -6.37 11.87
N ARG A 341 -11.87 -7.37 11.96
CA ARG A 341 -11.99 -8.60 11.17
C ARG A 341 -13.28 -9.35 11.47
N ALA A 342 -13.67 -9.44 12.75
CA ALA A 342 -14.93 -10.04 13.16
C ALA A 342 -16.14 -9.28 12.58
N SER A 343 -16.16 -7.95 12.72
CA SER A 343 -17.22 -7.10 12.16
C SER A 343 -17.32 -7.21 10.63
N ILE A 344 -16.20 -7.34 9.91
CA ILE A 344 -16.20 -7.53 8.45
C ILE A 344 -16.77 -8.89 8.08
N CYS A 345 -16.38 -9.97 8.79
CA CYS A 345 -16.78 -11.33 8.49
C CYS A 345 -18.20 -11.66 8.95
N ASP A 346 -18.76 -10.91 9.89
CA ASP A 346 -20.15 -11.03 10.31
C ASP A 346 -21.08 -10.73 9.11
N GLY A 347 -21.86 -11.73 8.70
CA GLY A 347 -22.71 -11.69 7.47
C GLY A 347 -22.02 -12.24 6.21
N LEU A 348 -20.84 -12.88 6.30
CA LEU A 348 -20.22 -13.64 5.20
C LEU A 348 -20.44 -15.16 5.31
N GLU A 349 -21.28 -15.61 6.25
CA GLU A 349 -21.61 -17.02 6.47
C GLU A 349 -22.23 -17.68 5.24
N TYR A 350 -22.94 -16.89 4.42
CA TYR A 350 -23.51 -17.37 3.15
C TYR A 350 -22.44 -17.80 2.13
N LEU A 351 -21.22 -17.26 2.23
CA LEU A 351 -20.06 -17.72 1.46
C LEU A 351 -19.40 -18.96 2.11
N GLY A 352 -19.79 -19.30 3.33
CA GLY A 352 -19.22 -20.39 4.11
C GLY A 352 -18.06 -19.98 5.00
N VAL A 353 -17.91 -18.67 5.29
CA VAL A 353 -16.94 -18.15 6.25
C VAL A 353 -17.38 -18.49 7.66
N LYS A 354 -16.45 -19.06 8.46
CA LYS A 354 -16.63 -19.26 9.89
C LYS A 354 -15.35 -18.87 10.61
N LEU A 355 -15.38 -17.81 11.41
CA LEU A 355 -14.22 -17.40 12.20
C LEU A 355 -14.04 -18.22 13.46
N ASP A 356 -12.76 -18.46 13.79
CA ASP A 356 -12.32 -18.95 15.10
C ASP A 356 -12.09 -17.75 16.02
N ALA A 357 -12.92 -17.58 17.04
CA ALA A 357 -12.91 -16.41 17.91
C ALA A 357 -11.58 -16.24 18.68
N GLU A 358 -10.91 -17.36 19.04
CA GLU A 358 -9.63 -17.28 19.77
C GLU A 358 -8.47 -16.97 18.82
N LYS A 359 -8.40 -17.64 17.67
CA LYS A 359 -7.35 -17.37 16.67
C LYS A 359 -7.46 -15.96 16.10
N ASN A 360 -8.69 -15.44 15.96
CA ASN A 360 -8.91 -14.07 15.49
C ASN A 360 -8.37 -12.98 16.44
N LYS A 361 -8.02 -13.33 17.69
CA LYS A 361 -7.35 -12.37 18.61
C LYS A 361 -5.87 -12.19 18.33
N LEU A 362 -5.25 -13.10 17.57
CA LEU A 362 -3.82 -13.01 17.21
C LEU A 362 -3.55 -11.78 16.33
N ARG A 363 -2.35 -11.22 16.45
CA ARG A 363 -1.95 -9.95 15.81
C ARG A 363 -0.58 -10.08 15.17
N GLY A 364 -0.43 -9.56 13.95
CA GLY A 364 0.86 -9.44 13.28
C GLY A 364 1.57 -10.77 12.97
N GLU A 365 0.83 -11.88 12.91
CA GLU A 365 1.36 -13.21 12.65
C GLU A 365 0.68 -13.85 11.43
N GLU A 366 1.41 -14.71 10.72
CA GLU A 366 0.80 -15.58 9.70
C GLU A 366 -0.07 -16.64 10.36
N VAL A 367 -1.38 -16.52 10.26
CA VAL A 367 -2.31 -17.42 10.94
C VAL A 367 -3.63 -17.58 10.19
N ILE A 368 -4.16 -18.82 10.17
CA ILE A 368 -5.55 -19.08 9.79
C ILE A 368 -6.43 -18.71 10.97
N ILE A 369 -7.38 -17.80 10.73
CA ILE A 369 -8.35 -17.33 11.72
C ILE A 369 -9.77 -17.89 11.48
N SER A 370 -9.94 -18.76 10.50
CA SER A 370 -11.19 -19.51 10.29
C SER A 370 -11.15 -20.86 11.01
N THR A 371 -12.35 -21.41 11.30
CA THR A 371 -12.49 -22.75 11.86
C THR A 371 -12.13 -23.82 10.81
N PRO A 372 -11.77 -25.07 11.23
CA PRO A 372 -11.45 -26.15 10.29
C PRO A 372 -12.59 -26.55 9.36
N ASP A 373 -13.85 -26.30 9.74
CA ASP A 373 -15.04 -26.59 8.96
C ASP A 373 -15.53 -25.38 8.12
N SER A 374 -14.78 -24.27 8.12
CA SER A 374 -15.03 -23.14 7.23
C SER A 374 -14.76 -23.54 5.78
N LYS A 375 -15.68 -23.24 4.88
CA LYS A 375 -15.49 -23.49 3.43
C LYS A 375 -14.51 -22.51 2.80
N VAL A 376 -14.42 -21.29 3.33
CA VAL A 376 -13.50 -20.26 2.94
C VAL A 376 -12.43 -20.15 4.01
N THR A 377 -11.18 -20.32 3.63
CA THR A 377 -10.06 -20.10 4.56
C THR A 377 -9.83 -18.62 4.77
N VAL A 378 -9.85 -18.17 6.01
CA VAL A 378 -9.56 -16.78 6.35
C VAL A 378 -8.19 -16.68 7.00
N TRP A 379 -7.33 -15.86 6.42
CA TRP A 379 -5.95 -15.66 6.85
C TRP A 379 -5.71 -14.27 7.42
N VAL A 380 -4.79 -14.16 8.34
CA VAL A 380 -3.98 -12.96 8.58
C VAL A 380 -2.60 -13.22 8.02
N ILE A 381 -2.12 -12.39 7.11
CA ILE A 381 -0.76 -12.47 6.55
C ILE A 381 -0.17 -11.05 6.58
N PRO A 382 0.84 -10.79 7.41
CA PRO A 382 1.53 -9.50 7.42
C PRO A 382 2.15 -9.20 6.07
N THR A 383 1.92 -7.97 5.57
CA THR A 383 2.54 -7.53 4.32
C THR A 383 4.02 -7.21 4.51
N ASN A 384 4.81 -7.43 3.47
CA ASN A 384 6.22 -7.04 3.43
C ASN A 384 6.56 -6.52 2.03
N GLU A 385 6.18 -5.27 1.79
CA GLU A 385 6.39 -4.60 0.50
C GLU A 385 7.87 -4.41 0.21
N GLU A 386 8.66 -4.10 1.23
CA GLU A 386 10.10 -3.88 1.09
C GLU A 386 10.82 -5.16 0.64
N LEU A 387 10.43 -6.32 1.18
CA LEU A 387 10.97 -7.61 0.75
C LEU A 387 10.60 -7.89 -0.72
N MET A 388 9.36 -7.61 -1.12
CA MET A 388 8.94 -7.79 -2.51
C MET A 388 9.75 -6.89 -3.46
N ILE A 389 9.97 -5.63 -3.08
CA ILE A 389 10.80 -4.69 -3.85
C ILE A 389 12.25 -5.20 -3.93
N ALA A 390 12.81 -5.68 -2.82
CA ALA A 390 14.17 -6.21 -2.80
C ALA A 390 14.32 -7.46 -3.67
N GLN A 391 13.33 -8.37 -3.66
CA GLN A 391 13.32 -9.58 -4.48
C GLN A 391 13.23 -9.25 -5.97
N ASP A 392 12.36 -8.33 -6.38
CA ASP A 392 12.26 -7.86 -7.77
C ASP A 392 13.58 -7.21 -8.21
N THR A 393 14.16 -6.37 -7.35
CA THR A 393 15.44 -5.71 -7.61
C THR A 393 16.55 -6.74 -7.84
N ALA A 394 16.66 -7.73 -6.95
CA ALA A 394 17.65 -8.79 -7.09
C ALA A 394 17.43 -9.64 -8.35
N ALA A 395 16.20 -9.94 -8.71
CA ALA A 395 15.88 -10.74 -9.90
C ALA A 395 16.26 -10.02 -11.21
N LEU A 396 16.17 -8.69 -11.25
CA LEU A 396 16.46 -7.89 -12.44
C LEU A 396 17.94 -7.46 -12.54
N THR A 397 18.72 -7.59 -11.44
CA THR A 397 20.12 -7.08 -11.38
C THR A 397 21.16 -8.18 -11.14
N LYS A 398 20.75 -9.45 -11.08
CA LYS A 398 21.64 -10.65 -11.01
C LYS A 398 22.34 -10.93 -12.33
#